data_9ae48d2e37a9155b3c4bdb66d6cca687
#
_entry.id   9ae48d2e37a9155b3c4bdb66d6cca687
#
_cell.length_a   1.000
_cell.length_b   1.000
_cell.length_c   1.000
_cell.angle_alpha   90.00
_cell.angle_beta   90.00
_cell.angle_gamma   90.00
#
_symmetry.space_group_name_H-M   'P 1'
#
loop_
_entity.id
_entity.type
_entity.pdbx_description
1 polymer ?
#
loop_
_entity_poly.entity_id
_entity_poly.type
_entity_poly.pdbx_seq_one_letter_code
_entity_poly.pdbx_strand_id
1 'polypeptide(L)'
;VADHPALRDDILEFRRVLEGATAYFAAQRASADERTQILALLAELEQARAVDDKHGEAQADARLHEVIAQASHNTMFLHLHTSIIGMLREHITLNGTGLRQQDDATSLQLLSQHRTLCEAICASQPEEARTAMQSHIDFVRARVNHDD
;
A
#
# COMPACT_ATOMS: atom_id res chain seq x y z
N VAL A 1 10.17 -14.28 -17.49
CA VAL A 1 9.11 -13.50 -18.11
C VAL A 1 9.66 -12.16 -18.55
N ALA A 2 9.37 -11.77 -19.77
CA ALA A 2 9.82 -10.50 -20.29
C ALA A 2 9.22 -9.34 -19.48
N ASP A 3 9.97 -8.26 -19.40
CA ASP A 3 9.48 -7.04 -18.80
C ASP A 3 8.39 -6.42 -19.69
N HIS A 4 7.23 -6.14 -19.10
CA HIS A 4 6.11 -5.56 -19.81
C HIS A 4 5.69 -4.26 -19.10
N PRO A 5 6.34 -3.13 -19.41
CA PRO A 5 6.02 -1.87 -18.74
C PRO A 5 4.55 -1.48 -18.83
N ALA A 6 3.91 -1.75 -19.97
CA ALA A 6 2.49 -1.44 -20.14
C ALA A 6 1.62 -2.27 -19.19
N LEU A 7 1.93 -3.55 -19.03
CA LEU A 7 1.20 -4.41 -18.11
C LEU A 7 1.41 -3.96 -16.66
N ARG A 8 2.64 -3.62 -16.31
CA ARG A 8 2.97 -3.13 -14.98
C ARG A 8 2.19 -1.86 -14.66
N ASP A 9 2.11 -0.93 -15.61
CA ASP A 9 1.36 0.30 -15.40
C ASP A 9 -0.14 0.02 -15.27
N ASP A 10 -0.67 -0.90 -16.07
CA ASP A 10 -2.07 -1.31 -15.97
C ASP A 10 -2.39 -1.94 -14.63
N ILE A 11 -1.48 -2.74 -14.10
CA ILE A 11 -1.64 -3.34 -12.77
C ILE A 11 -1.71 -2.25 -11.70
N LEU A 12 -0.85 -1.25 -11.80
CA LEU A 12 -0.83 -0.15 -10.83
C LEU A 12 -2.08 0.73 -10.95
N GLU A 13 -2.58 0.94 -12.15
CA GLU A 13 -3.84 1.65 -12.36
C GLU A 13 -5.00 0.89 -11.71
N PHE A 14 -5.08 -0.42 -11.92
CA PHE A 14 -6.10 -1.23 -11.28
C PHE A 14 -5.97 -1.23 -9.77
N ARG A 15 -4.72 -1.29 -9.28
CA ARG A 15 -4.43 -1.24 -7.85
C ARG A 15 -4.97 0.05 -7.22
N ARG A 16 -4.83 1.16 -7.95
CA ARG A 16 -5.35 2.45 -7.48
C ARG A 16 -6.85 2.38 -7.20
N VAL A 17 -7.61 1.80 -8.14
CA VAL A 17 -9.06 1.66 -8.01
C VAL A 17 -9.40 0.70 -6.87
N LEU A 18 -8.78 -0.46 -6.88
CA LEU A 18 -9.09 -1.51 -5.90
C LEU A 18 -8.74 -1.09 -4.48
N GLU A 19 -7.53 -0.60 -4.27
CA GLU A 19 -7.11 -0.24 -2.92
C GLU A 19 -7.77 1.05 -2.44
N GLY A 20 -8.14 1.95 -3.34
CA GLY A 20 -9.00 3.07 -2.97
C GLY A 20 -10.32 2.59 -2.41
N ALA A 21 -10.90 1.56 -3.03
CA ALA A 21 -12.15 0.97 -2.54
C ALA A 21 -11.94 0.24 -1.21
N THR A 22 -10.86 -0.53 -1.06
CA THR A 22 -10.61 -1.23 0.21
C THR A 22 -10.43 -0.24 1.35
N ALA A 23 -9.71 0.85 1.13
CA ALA A 23 -9.51 1.88 2.15
C ALA A 23 -10.84 2.55 2.52
N TYR A 24 -11.65 2.86 1.53
CA TYR A 24 -12.97 3.46 1.74
C TYR A 24 -13.83 2.58 2.64
N PHE A 25 -13.95 1.30 2.28
CA PHE A 25 -14.80 0.38 3.04
C PHE A 25 -14.19 -0.03 4.38
N ALA A 26 -12.85 -0.07 4.48
CA ALA A 26 -12.20 -0.28 5.78
C ALA A 26 -12.56 0.85 6.75
N ALA A 27 -12.57 2.10 6.27
CA ALA A 27 -12.95 3.22 7.12
C ALA A 27 -14.38 3.10 7.63
N GLN A 28 -15.28 2.47 6.86
CA GLN A 28 -16.67 2.25 7.25
C GLN A 28 -16.86 1.00 8.10
N ARG A 29 -16.05 -0.05 7.89
CA ARG A 29 -16.37 -1.40 8.37
C ARG A 29 -15.34 -2.01 9.33
N ALA A 30 -14.16 -1.39 9.47
CA ALA A 30 -13.13 -1.95 10.33
C ALA A 30 -13.62 -2.08 11.75
N SER A 31 -13.35 -3.24 12.37
CA SER A 31 -13.61 -3.45 13.78
C SER A 31 -12.60 -2.68 14.63
N ALA A 32 -12.87 -2.58 15.93
CA ALA A 32 -11.94 -1.96 16.86
C ALA A 32 -10.58 -2.70 16.84
N ASP A 33 -10.61 -4.03 16.78
CA ASP A 33 -9.38 -4.82 16.73
C ASP A 33 -8.61 -4.58 15.44
N GLU A 34 -9.31 -4.46 14.32
CA GLU A 34 -8.65 -4.18 13.03
C GLU A 34 -8.02 -2.81 13.02
N ARG A 35 -8.67 -1.81 13.61
CA ARG A 35 -8.10 -0.45 13.72
C ARG A 35 -6.85 -0.47 14.58
N THR A 36 -6.88 -1.20 15.70
CA THR A 36 -5.69 -1.38 16.54
C THR A 36 -4.56 -2.04 15.75
N GLN A 37 -4.88 -3.07 14.97
CA GLN A 37 -3.90 -3.78 14.16
C GLN A 37 -3.29 -2.85 13.09
N ILE A 38 -4.10 -2.03 12.45
CA ILE A 38 -3.63 -1.08 11.45
C ILE A 38 -2.65 -0.08 12.07
N LEU A 39 -2.97 0.45 13.25
CA LEU A 39 -2.07 1.38 13.93
C LEU A 39 -0.78 0.69 14.40
N ALA A 40 -0.86 -0.57 14.81
CA ALA A 40 0.32 -1.33 15.19
C ALA A 40 1.25 -1.55 13.99
N LEU A 41 0.68 -1.82 12.82
CA LEU A 41 1.48 -1.99 11.60
C LEU A 41 2.11 -0.68 11.15
N LEU A 42 1.42 0.44 11.31
CA LEU A 42 2.01 1.75 11.06
C LEU A 42 3.22 1.96 11.97
N ALA A 43 3.12 1.60 13.25
CA ALA A 43 4.23 1.72 14.19
C ALA A 43 5.40 0.81 13.78
N GLU A 44 5.12 -0.39 13.27
CA GLU A 44 6.17 -1.28 12.77
C GLU A 44 6.89 -0.68 11.57
N LEU A 45 6.14 -0.04 10.66
CA LEU A 45 6.73 0.66 9.52
C LEU A 45 7.67 1.78 9.99
N GLU A 46 7.20 2.56 10.95
CA GLU A 46 7.99 3.67 11.51
C GLU A 46 9.26 3.16 12.17
N GLN A 47 9.15 2.07 12.92
CA GLN A 47 10.30 1.49 13.61
C GLN A 47 11.30 0.89 12.62
N ALA A 48 10.81 0.15 11.62
CA ALA A 48 11.69 -0.44 10.61
C ALA A 48 12.45 0.65 9.86
N ARG A 49 11.78 1.74 9.54
CA ARG A 49 12.43 2.86 8.88
C ARG A 49 13.48 3.52 9.80
N ALA A 50 13.14 3.69 11.07
CA ALA A 50 14.04 4.35 12.03
C ALA A 50 15.37 3.61 12.18
N VAL A 51 15.36 2.28 12.04
CA VAL A 51 16.56 1.46 12.15
C VAL A 51 17.10 1.00 10.79
N ASP A 52 16.56 1.57 9.70
CA ASP A 52 16.97 1.29 8.32
C ASP A 52 16.84 -0.19 7.96
N ASP A 53 15.79 -0.85 8.45
CA ASP A 53 15.49 -2.24 8.14
C ASP A 53 14.58 -2.29 6.91
N LYS A 54 15.18 -2.36 5.72
CA LYS A 54 14.43 -2.33 4.46
C LYS A 54 13.51 -3.53 4.29
N HIS A 55 13.96 -4.70 4.73
CA HIS A 55 13.15 -5.92 4.64
C HIS A 55 11.94 -5.83 5.57
N GLY A 56 12.15 -5.39 6.81
CA GLY A 56 11.06 -5.20 7.77
C GLY A 56 10.07 -4.15 7.31
N GLU A 57 10.56 -3.08 6.71
CA GLU A 57 9.71 -2.02 6.16
C GLU A 57 8.82 -2.57 5.05
N ALA A 58 9.38 -3.35 4.12
CA ALA A 58 8.62 -3.94 3.03
C ALA A 58 7.58 -4.94 3.54
N GLN A 59 7.92 -5.73 4.54
CA GLN A 59 6.99 -6.69 5.13
C GLN A 59 5.82 -5.99 5.83
N ALA A 60 6.12 -4.97 6.61
CA ALA A 60 5.08 -4.22 7.32
C ALA A 60 4.16 -3.49 6.34
N ASP A 61 4.74 -2.94 5.26
CA ASP A 61 3.95 -2.30 4.21
C ASP A 61 2.97 -3.28 3.56
N ALA A 62 3.46 -4.44 3.14
CA ALA A 62 2.62 -5.46 2.51
C ALA A 62 1.51 -5.92 3.46
N ARG A 63 1.86 -6.13 4.71
CA ARG A 63 0.91 -6.57 5.73
C ARG A 63 -0.16 -5.52 5.99
N LEU A 64 0.24 -4.25 6.02
CA LEU A 64 -0.70 -3.15 6.25
C LEU A 64 -1.76 -3.11 5.14
N HIS A 65 -1.34 -3.19 3.88
CA HIS A 65 -2.28 -3.18 2.76
C HIS A 65 -3.21 -4.38 2.79
N GLU A 66 -2.70 -5.55 3.19
CA GLU A 66 -3.53 -6.75 3.34
C GLU A 66 -4.58 -6.61 4.44
N VAL A 67 -4.17 -6.07 5.59
CA VAL A 67 -5.11 -5.87 6.70
C VAL A 67 -6.19 -4.86 6.34
N ILE A 68 -5.83 -3.81 5.60
CA ILE A 68 -6.82 -2.86 5.10
C ILE A 68 -7.83 -3.56 4.19
N ALA A 69 -7.34 -4.43 3.30
CA ALA A 69 -8.24 -5.20 2.42
C ALA A 69 -9.16 -6.12 3.22
N GLN A 70 -8.63 -6.78 4.26
CA GLN A 70 -9.44 -7.60 5.16
C GLN A 70 -10.49 -6.76 5.89
N ALA A 71 -10.10 -5.56 6.33
CA ALA A 71 -10.97 -4.66 7.09
C ALA A 71 -12.07 -4.05 6.24
N SER A 72 -11.99 -4.17 4.91
CA SER A 72 -13.08 -3.77 4.03
C SER A 72 -14.30 -4.69 4.17
N HIS A 73 -14.09 -5.89 4.72
CA HIS A 73 -15.12 -6.92 4.91
C HIS A 73 -15.84 -7.27 3.61
N ASN A 74 -15.09 -7.28 2.52
CA ASN A 74 -15.57 -7.76 1.23
C ASN A 74 -14.57 -8.80 0.73
N THR A 75 -15.00 -10.06 0.71
CA THR A 75 -14.13 -11.19 0.37
C THR A 75 -13.55 -11.06 -1.04
N MET A 76 -14.32 -10.51 -1.97
CA MET A 76 -13.85 -10.33 -3.34
C MET A 76 -12.73 -9.29 -3.41
N PHE A 77 -12.85 -8.19 -2.66
CA PHE A 77 -11.79 -7.20 -2.60
C PHE A 77 -10.50 -7.82 -2.07
N LEU A 78 -10.60 -8.61 -1.00
CA LEU A 78 -9.43 -9.29 -0.43
C LEU A 78 -8.82 -10.26 -1.45
N HIS A 79 -9.65 -11.06 -2.10
CA HIS A 79 -9.18 -12.03 -3.08
C HIS A 79 -8.45 -11.36 -4.25
N LEU A 80 -9.05 -10.30 -4.79
CA LEU A 80 -8.43 -9.56 -5.90
C LEU A 80 -7.15 -8.85 -5.45
N HIS A 81 -7.13 -8.33 -4.23
CA HIS A 81 -5.93 -7.68 -3.68
C HIS A 81 -4.77 -8.68 -3.62
N THR A 82 -5.02 -9.87 -3.10
CA THR A 82 -4.00 -10.92 -3.01
C THR A 82 -3.45 -11.27 -4.39
N SER A 83 -4.34 -11.40 -5.37
CA SER A 83 -3.97 -11.71 -6.74
C SER A 83 -3.11 -10.61 -7.37
N ILE A 84 -3.51 -9.36 -7.21
CA ILE A 84 -2.80 -8.21 -7.77
C ILE A 84 -1.41 -8.05 -7.15
N ILE A 85 -1.30 -8.24 -5.84
CA ILE A 85 -0.02 -8.13 -5.16
C ILE A 85 0.95 -9.21 -5.65
N GLY A 86 0.44 -10.42 -5.90
CA GLY A 86 1.26 -11.49 -6.49
C GLY A 86 1.81 -11.10 -7.86
N MET A 87 0.96 -10.50 -8.70
CA MET A 87 1.39 -10.03 -10.02
C MET A 87 2.43 -8.92 -9.92
N LEU A 88 2.25 -7.98 -8.99
CA LEU A 88 3.20 -6.89 -8.78
C LEU A 88 4.56 -7.40 -8.36
N ARG A 89 4.61 -8.35 -7.44
CA ARG A 89 5.87 -8.95 -7.01
C ARG A 89 6.60 -9.55 -8.20
N GLU A 90 5.88 -10.26 -9.05
CA GLU A 90 6.46 -10.92 -10.22
C GLU A 90 7.04 -9.91 -11.21
N HIS A 91 6.30 -8.83 -11.50
CA HIS A 91 6.68 -7.90 -12.56
C HIS A 91 7.55 -6.75 -12.11
N ILE A 92 7.51 -6.39 -10.83
CA ILE A 92 8.30 -5.26 -10.32
C ILE A 92 9.57 -5.75 -9.63
N THR A 93 9.45 -6.70 -8.72
CA THR A 93 10.57 -7.18 -7.93
C THR A 93 11.64 -7.83 -8.81
N LEU A 94 11.21 -8.63 -9.80
CA LEU A 94 12.16 -9.31 -10.70
C LEU A 94 12.99 -8.33 -11.51
N ASN A 95 12.47 -7.15 -11.78
CA ASN A 95 13.17 -6.15 -12.57
C ASN A 95 14.08 -5.26 -11.73
N GLY A 96 14.15 -5.48 -10.44
CA GLY A 96 15.04 -4.74 -9.55
C GLY A 96 14.74 -3.26 -9.52
N THR A 97 13.48 -2.87 -9.50
CA THR A 97 13.08 -1.47 -9.63
C THR A 97 13.43 -0.64 -8.42
N GLY A 98 13.35 0.67 -8.61
CA GLY A 98 13.81 1.69 -7.71
C GLY A 98 13.14 1.75 -6.35
N LEU A 99 12.03 1.08 -6.13
CA LEU A 99 11.41 1.02 -4.81
C LEU A 99 12.34 0.42 -3.76
N ARG A 100 13.33 -0.38 -4.21
CA ARG A 100 14.32 -0.99 -3.33
C ARG A 100 15.46 -0.05 -3.01
N GLN A 101 15.60 1.05 -3.75
CA GLN A 101 16.71 1.99 -3.63
C GLN A 101 16.20 3.40 -3.31
N GLN A 102 15.18 3.47 -2.46
CA GLN A 102 14.59 4.75 -2.09
C GLN A 102 15.58 5.58 -1.28
N ASP A 103 15.64 6.88 -1.60
CA ASP A 103 16.37 7.82 -0.78
C ASP A 103 15.55 8.15 0.49
N ASP A 104 16.17 8.90 1.41
CA ASP A 104 15.51 9.24 2.67
C ASP A 104 14.28 10.12 2.45
N ALA A 105 14.32 11.03 1.49
CA ALA A 105 13.18 11.90 1.22
C ALA A 105 11.98 11.10 0.73
N THR A 106 12.21 10.15 -0.20
CA THR A 106 11.16 9.28 -0.69
C THR A 106 10.57 8.41 0.41
N SER A 107 11.44 7.84 1.23
CA SER A 107 11.04 7.01 2.35
C SER A 107 10.17 7.79 3.35
N LEU A 108 10.53 9.04 3.64
CA LEU A 108 9.74 9.90 4.52
C LEU A 108 8.38 10.22 3.92
N GLN A 109 8.32 10.46 2.60
CA GLN A 109 7.05 10.73 1.94
C GLN A 109 6.13 9.52 1.99
N LEU A 110 6.67 8.32 1.77
CA LEU A 110 5.90 7.09 1.86
C LEU A 110 5.34 6.89 3.26
N LEU A 111 6.16 7.13 4.28
CA LEU A 111 5.72 7.00 5.66
C LEU A 111 4.61 8.00 5.98
N SER A 112 4.75 9.25 5.54
CA SER A 112 3.72 10.27 5.73
C SER A 112 2.41 9.86 5.07
N GLN A 113 2.48 9.29 3.87
CA GLN A 113 1.30 8.81 3.15
C GLN A 113 0.61 7.67 3.90
N HIS A 114 1.38 6.73 4.43
CA HIS A 114 0.83 5.63 5.22
C HIS A 114 0.16 6.14 6.49
N ARG A 115 0.77 7.12 7.15
CA ARG A 115 0.18 7.71 8.36
C ARG A 115 -1.15 8.39 8.06
N THR A 116 -1.21 9.21 7.01
CA THR A 116 -2.44 9.89 6.60
C THR A 116 -3.55 8.89 6.33
N LEU A 117 -3.22 7.82 5.60
CA LEU A 117 -4.16 6.76 5.28
C LEU A 117 -4.68 6.06 6.53
N CYS A 118 -3.78 5.63 7.41
CA CYS A 118 -4.17 4.91 8.63
C CYS A 118 -5.02 5.78 9.55
N GLU A 119 -4.68 7.06 9.67
CA GLU A 119 -5.46 7.98 10.50
C GLU A 119 -6.86 8.18 9.95
N ALA A 120 -7.00 8.29 8.62
CA ALA A 120 -8.31 8.44 7.99
C ALA A 120 -9.19 7.20 8.21
N ILE A 121 -8.60 6.01 8.08
CA ILE A 121 -9.34 4.76 8.31
C ILE A 121 -9.78 4.69 9.78
N CYS A 122 -8.87 4.96 10.71
CA CYS A 122 -9.17 4.84 12.14
C CYS A 122 -10.12 5.92 12.63
N ALA A 123 -10.19 7.07 11.94
CA ALA A 123 -11.12 8.13 12.24
C ALA A 123 -12.47 7.97 11.53
N SER A 124 -12.68 6.86 10.83
CA SER A 124 -13.92 6.57 10.09
C SER A 124 -14.24 7.64 9.05
N GLN A 125 -13.22 8.03 8.28
CA GLN A 125 -13.35 9.04 7.22
C GLN A 125 -13.14 8.37 5.86
N PRO A 126 -14.22 7.78 5.26
CA PRO A 126 -14.07 6.96 4.06
C PRO A 126 -13.52 7.72 2.84
N GLU A 127 -13.98 8.93 2.58
CA GLU A 127 -13.52 9.68 1.41
C GLU A 127 -12.05 10.10 1.57
N GLU A 128 -11.66 10.53 2.77
CA GLU A 128 -10.27 10.86 3.05
C GLU A 128 -9.39 9.62 2.93
N ALA A 129 -9.87 8.47 3.38
CA ALA A 129 -9.12 7.22 3.27
C ALA A 129 -8.92 6.83 1.82
N ARG A 130 -9.97 6.93 0.99
CA ARG A 130 -9.86 6.67 -0.45
C ARG A 130 -8.85 7.59 -1.10
N THR A 131 -8.97 8.89 -0.85
CA THR A 131 -8.08 9.89 -1.43
C THR A 131 -6.63 9.66 -1.02
N ALA A 132 -6.41 9.38 0.28
CA ALA A 132 -5.06 9.10 0.78
C ALA A 132 -4.45 7.87 0.12
N MET A 133 -5.24 6.80 -0.02
CA MET A 133 -4.76 5.58 -0.67
C MET A 133 -4.45 5.83 -2.13
N GLN A 134 -5.34 6.52 -2.85
CA GLN A 134 -5.14 6.78 -4.27
C GLN A 134 -3.92 7.66 -4.51
N SER A 135 -3.72 8.68 -3.66
CA SER A 135 -2.53 9.53 -3.74
C SER A 135 -1.26 8.73 -3.50
N HIS A 136 -1.30 7.79 -2.55
CA HIS A 136 -0.18 6.92 -2.26
C HIS A 136 0.16 6.03 -3.47
N ILE A 137 -0.86 5.40 -4.06
CA ILE A 137 -0.63 4.54 -5.23
C ILE A 137 -0.15 5.36 -6.43
N ASP A 138 -0.69 6.58 -6.62
CA ASP A 138 -0.24 7.48 -7.67
C ASP A 138 1.25 7.83 -7.51
N PHE A 139 1.68 8.07 -6.26
CA PHE A 139 3.08 8.35 -5.96
C PHE A 139 3.97 7.15 -6.31
N VAL A 140 3.56 5.95 -5.89
CA VAL A 140 4.30 4.71 -6.19
C VAL A 140 4.37 4.49 -7.71
N ARG A 141 3.25 4.67 -8.40
CA ARG A 141 3.18 4.48 -9.85
C ARG A 141 4.14 5.43 -10.57
N ALA A 142 4.16 6.69 -10.16
CA ALA A 142 5.07 7.66 -10.76
C ALA A 142 6.53 7.30 -10.53
N ARG A 143 6.88 6.81 -9.33
CA ARG A 143 8.25 6.40 -9.01
C ARG A 143 8.67 5.18 -9.83
N VAL A 144 7.79 4.18 -9.93
CA VAL A 144 8.09 2.97 -10.72
C VAL A 144 8.29 3.32 -12.19
N ASN A 145 7.43 4.15 -12.75
CA ASN A 145 7.53 4.54 -14.16
C ASN A 145 8.75 5.41 -14.43
N HIS A 146 9.12 6.27 -13.47
CA HIS A 146 10.28 7.15 -13.61
C HIS A 146 11.58 6.34 -13.59
N ASP A 147 11.63 5.27 -12.78
CA ASP A 147 12.82 4.44 -12.60
C ASP A 147 13.04 3.47 -13.77
N ASP A 148 12.09 3.36 -14.67
CA ASP A 148 12.28 2.60 -15.90
C ASP A 148 13.18 3.40 -16.87
#